data_fbc87ad8f7a864489c7d12af6bdd0bbd
#
_entry.id   fbc87ad8f7a864489c7d12af6bdd0bbd
#
_cell.length_a   1.000
_cell.length_b   1.000
_cell.length_c   1.000
_cell.angle_alpha   90.00
_cell.angle_beta   90.00
_cell.angle_gamma   90.00
#
_symmetry.space_group_name_H-M   'P 1'
#
loop_
_entity.id
_entity.type
_entity.pdbx_description
1 polymer ?
#
loop_
_entity_poly.entity_id
_entity_poly.type
_entity_poly.pdbx_seq_one_letter_code
_entity_poly.pdbx_strand_id
1 'polypeptide(L)'
;MASRITPKAITRRNLLKSSGLLALSSAIPSSAISSSATNPPDPNLDTNIYESIGVRPIINCRGTFTIISGSQSLPETKQAMDQASRHYVQMDELMEAVSKRLAELTQAEWGIVTAGCAAAITNATAACVAGANPERMQRLPNLEGLKNEVIMAKYSRNDYDHATRMIGVKVIEINSYEELVNAFNPRTAMVLIFSSPAAEKGPFNLETTCRVAKDKGVPVFVDAAAENLTIPNIHLQRGATMVGYSGGKCLRGPQCAGLLLGKKDLLQAAWLNSAPHHAFGRSLKVGKEEIMGMLAAVEMWTKRDHDAEWKTWESWLAAISDRVTKIPGVSTEYIQPEDLSNHAPHLRIKWDAKALNITGTEVSKTLADGSPRIFMAGATGRRPDEMASSVTVMPYMMMPGDHKIAADALFQVLSKPPKFEDPVIPSGAPGKIAGVWHVKLTYVVGTGTHRFIVEQNGSALSGLHEGEYFHGNLRGTVHADQVRFTSSHRAEGTVLHYIFAGNVSGDTMSGSVSLGEYGTATWEAHLESFSS
;
A
#
# COMPACT_ATOMS: atom_id res chain seq x y z
N MET A 1 -19.47 18.33 -57.99
CA MET A 1 -18.94 19.56 -57.40
C MET A 1 -19.29 19.53 -55.90
N ALA A 2 -18.34 19.15 -55.06
CA ALA A 2 -18.48 19.12 -53.59
C ALA A 2 -17.50 20.16 -53.01
N SER A 3 -18.03 21.22 -52.43
CA SER A 3 -17.27 22.30 -51.83
C SER A 3 -16.70 21.87 -50.48
N ARG A 4 -15.37 21.86 -50.34
CA ARG A 4 -14.68 21.70 -49.06
C ARG A 4 -14.81 22.98 -48.23
N ILE A 5 -15.39 22.86 -47.05
CA ILE A 5 -15.37 23.92 -46.04
C ILE A 5 -14.14 23.68 -45.14
N THR A 6 -13.16 24.59 -45.22
CA THR A 6 -12.01 24.63 -44.31
C THR A 6 -12.37 25.42 -43.05
N PRO A 7 -12.04 24.92 -41.84
CA PRO A 7 -12.26 25.67 -40.61
C PRO A 7 -11.24 26.82 -40.49
N LYS A 8 -11.73 28.05 -40.27
CA LYS A 8 -10.89 29.21 -39.96
C LYS A 8 -10.30 29.09 -38.55
N ALA A 9 -8.98 29.23 -38.48
CA ALA A 9 -8.26 29.27 -37.21
C ALA A 9 -8.71 30.50 -36.36
N ILE A 10 -9.09 30.23 -35.11
CA ILE A 10 -9.40 31.27 -34.12
C ILE A 10 -8.06 31.73 -33.51
N THR A 11 -7.69 32.99 -33.77
CA THR A 11 -6.49 33.58 -33.18
C THR A 11 -6.80 34.20 -31.81
N ARG A 12 -5.81 34.20 -30.90
CA ARG A 12 -5.90 34.77 -29.54
C ARG A 12 -6.42 36.22 -29.50
N ARG A 13 -6.29 36.96 -30.60
CA ARG A 13 -6.75 38.35 -30.72
C ARG A 13 -8.25 38.51 -30.85
N ASN A 14 -8.99 37.47 -31.28
CA ASN A 14 -10.44 37.49 -31.41
C ASN A 14 -11.20 37.08 -30.14
N LEU A 15 -10.51 36.43 -29.19
CA LEU A 15 -11.09 36.06 -27.91
C LEU A 15 -11.19 37.23 -26.92
N LEU A 16 -10.36 38.28 -27.12
CA LEU A 16 -10.30 39.46 -26.24
C LEU A 16 -11.26 40.59 -26.67
N LYS A 17 -11.99 40.44 -27.76
CA LYS A 17 -12.94 41.47 -28.25
C LYS A 17 -14.39 41.20 -27.88
N SER A 18 -14.73 40.09 -27.24
CA SER A 18 -16.10 39.74 -26.83
C SER A 18 -16.40 39.92 -25.33
N SER A 19 -15.49 40.50 -24.55
CA SER A 19 -15.71 40.88 -23.14
C SER A 19 -15.77 42.40 -23.02
N GLY A 20 -16.81 42.98 -23.58
CA GLY A 20 -17.13 44.42 -23.51
C GLY A 20 -18.37 44.67 -22.67
N LEU A 21 -18.17 45.32 -21.56
CA LEU A 21 -19.05 46.18 -20.77
C LEU A 21 -20.44 45.68 -20.36
N LEU A 22 -20.57 45.41 -19.07
CA LEU A 22 -21.69 45.92 -18.28
C LEU A 22 -21.11 46.38 -16.92
N ALA A 23 -20.76 47.65 -16.86
CA ALA A 23 -20.54 48.37 -15.61
C ALA A 23 -21.92 48.78 -15.06
N LEU A 24 -22.37 48.06 -14.03
CA LEU A 24 -23.43 48.52 -13.14
C LEU A 24 -22.78 48.91 -11.82
N SER A 25 -22.62 50.24 -11.65
CA SER A 25 -22.29 50.85 -10.38
C SER A 25 -23.45 50.68 -9.41
N SER A 26 -23.30 49.82 -8.42
CA SER A 26 -24.09 49.89 -7.20
C SER A 26 -23.13 50.11 -6.04
N ALA A 27 -23.25 51.28 -5.42
CA ALA A 27 -22.56 51.68 -4.21
C ALA A 27 -22.92 50.70 -3.09
N ILE A 28 -21.93 49.94 -2.61
CA ILE A 28 -22.00 49.17 -1.36
C ILE A 28 -21.45 50.08 -0.26
N PRO A 29 -22.22 50.38 0.80
CA PRO A 29 -21.72 51.17 1.91
C PRO A 29 -20.63 50.37 2.64
N SER A 30 -19.52 51.04 2.93
CA SER A 30 -18.47 50.54 3.81
C SER A 30 -19.04 50.35 5.21
N SER A 31 -19.52 49.14 5.51
CA SER A 31 -19.75 48.71 6.87
C SER A 31 -18.53 47.89 7.29
N ALA A 32 -17.94 48.29 8.37
CA ALA A 32 -16.78 47.72 9.04
C ALA A 32 -16.83 46.20 9.04
N ILE A 33 -15.77 45.57 8.51
CA ILE A 33 -15.47 44.17 8.78
C ILE A 33 -15.05 44.10 10.25
N SER A 34 -16.03 43.86 11.11
CA SER A 34 -15.83 43.50 12.49
C SER A 34 -15.16 42.15 12.51
N SER A 35 -13.96 42.11 13.05
CA SER A 35 -13.21 40.92 13.36
C SER A 35 -13.97 39.99 14.32
N SER A 36 -13.80 38.68 14.09
CA SER A 36 -14.13 37.60 15.01
C SER A 36 -15.62 37.39 15.38
N ALA A 37 -16.38 36.91 14.43
CA ALA A 37 -17.43 35.97 14.81
C ALA A 37 -16.75 34.61 14.92
N THR A 38 -16.36 34.21 16.13
CA THR A 38 -16.27 32.80 16.49
C THR A 38 -17.69 32.27 16.36
N ASN A 39 -18.00 31.61 15.24
CA ASN A 39 -19.21 30.81 15.18
C ASN A 39 -19.19 29.90 16.42
N PRO A 40 -20.29 29.83 17.20
CA PRO A 40 -20.38 28.81 18.24
C PRO A 40 -20.12 27.46 17.58
N PRO A 41 -19.40 26.53 18.23
CA PRO A 41 -19.20 25.20 17.69
C PRO A 41 -20.56 24.63 17.31
N ASP A 42 -20.67 24.12 16.09
CA ASP A 42 -21.85 23.42 15.60
C ASP A 42 -22.15 22.29 16.60
N PRO A 43 -23.33 22.27 17.26
CA PRO A 43 -23.67 21.23 18.22
C PRO A 43 -23.74 19.82 17.62
N ASN A 44 -23.62 19.66 16.30
CA ASN A 44 -23.51 18.38 15.61
C ASN A 44 -22.05 17.88 15.42
N LEU A 45 -21.03 18.59 15.90
CA LEU A 45 -19.64 18.13 15.86
C LEU A 45 -19.32 16.95 16.82
N ASP A 46 -20.27 16.54 17.69
CA ASP A 46 -20.14 15.33 18.50
C ASP A 46 -20.43 14.03 17.72
N THR A 47 -21.02 14.12 16.52
CA THR A 47 -21.16 12.97 15.62
C THR A 47 -19.88 12.76 14.85
N ASN A 48 -19.36 11.53 14.88
CA ASN A 48 -18.18 11.15 14.11
C ASN A 48 -18.37 11.53 12.64
N ILE A 49 -17.46 12.33 12.08
CA ILE A 49 -17.53 12.85 10.70
C ILE A 49 -17.71 11.73 9.66
N TYR A 50 -17.17 10.52 9.90
CA TYR A 50 -17.33 9.38 8.99
C TYR A 50 -18.76 8.82 9.04
N GLU A 51 -19.37 8.76 10.23
CA GLU A 51 -20.74 8.27 10.39
C GLU A 51 -21.74 9.19 9.70
N SER A 52 -21.46 10.49 9.63
CA SER A 52 -22.31 11.46 8.92
C SER A 52 -22.45 11.17 7.43
N ILE A 53 -21.51 10.42 6.84
CA ILE A 53 -21.52 9.99 5.42
C ILE A 53 -21.71 8.47 5.29
N GLY A 54 -22.16 7.78 6.34
CA GLY A 54 -22.45 6.35 6.35
C GLY A 54 -21.22 5.43 6.45
N VAL A 55 -20.04 5.95 6.81
CA VAL A 55 -18.81 5.18 7.00
C VAL A 55 -18.63 4.87 8.48
N ARG A 56 -18.53 3.59 8.83
CA ARG A 56 -18.32 3.14 10.20
C ARG A 56 -16.83 3.17 10.56
N PRO A 57 -16.42 3.85 11.65
CA PRO A 57 -15.07 3.76 12.20
C PRO A 57 -14.68 2.33 12.58
N ILE A 58 -13.38 2.10 12.69
CA ILE A 58 -12.82 0.80 13.04
C ILE A 58 -11.92 0.89 14.29
N ILE A 59 -11.89 -0.17 15.08
CA ILE A 59 -10.83 -0.44 16.06
C ILE A 59 -9.72 -1.20 15.31
N ASN A 60 -8.53 -0.62 15.32
CA ASN A 60 -7.42 -1.14 14.54
C ASN A 60 -6.52 -2.07 15.38
N CYS A 61 -6.77 -3.38 15.29
CA CYS A 61 -5.91 -4.43 15.83
C CYS A 61 -5.05 -5.09 14.74
N ARG A 62 -4.93 -4.47 13.55
CA ARG A 62 -4.24 -5.04 12.38
C ARG A 62 -2.93 -4.36 12.04
N GLY A 63 -2.77 -3.06 12.37
CA GLY A 63 -1.57 -2.28 12.04
C GLY A 63 -1.78 -1.25 10.93
N THR A 64 -0.68 -0.79 10.31
CA THR A 64 -0.65 0.42 9.46
C THR A 64 -0.91 0.18 7.98
N PHE A 65 -1.92 -0.61 7.63
CA PHE A 65 -2.30 -0.83 6.23
C PHE A 65 -3.09 0.35 5.67
N THR A 66 -2.76 0.80 4.46
CA THR A 66 -3.42 1.94 3.78
C THR A 66 -4.93 1.72 3.63
N ILE A 67 -5.37 0.49 3.32
CA ILE A 67 -6.78 0.14 3.15
C ILE A 67 -7.62 0.38 4.41
N ILE A 68 -6.99 0.46 5.59
CA ILE A 68 -7.62 0.78 6.87
C ILE A 68 -7.07 2.10 7.45
N SER A 69 -6.63 3.02 6.60
CA SER A 69 -6.20 4.39 6.90
C SER A 69 -4.84 4.53 7.61
N GLY A 70 -4.01 3.46 7.67
CA GLY A 70 -2.67 3.53 8.26
C GLY A 70 -2.69 3.80 9.77
N SER A 71 -2.04 4.87 10.21
CA SER A 71 -1.99 5.30 11.61
C SER A 71 -2.86 6.54 11.87
N GLN A 72 -3.27 6.73 13.11
CA GLN A 72 -3.81 8.02 13.56
C GLN A 72 -2.65 8.98 13.84
N SER A 73 -2.68 10.15 13.20
CA SER A 73 -1.69 11.20 13.44
C SER A 73 -1.71 11.68 14.90
N LEU A 74 -0.52 12.00 15.43
CA LEU A 74 -0.36 12.55 16.77
C LEU A 74 -1.10 13.88 16.92
N PRO A 75 -1.53 14.27 18.14
CA PRO A 75 -2.12 15.58 18.38
C PRO A 75 -1.23 16.73 17.90
N GLU A 76 0.07 16.66 18.16
CA GLU A 76 1.08 17.65 17.76
C GLU A 76 1.21 17.75 16.23
N THR A 77 1.12 16.62 15.53
CA THR A 77 1.07 16.57 14.07
C THR A 77 -0.15 17.32 13.54
N LYS A 78 -1.35 17.04 14.09
CA LYS A 78 -2.59 17.72 13.71
C LYS A 78 -2.52 19.22 13.97
N GLN A 79 -1.95 19.63 15.13
CA GLN A 79 -1.76 21.02 15.48
C GLN A 79 -0.80 21.73 14.51
N ALA A 80 0.30 21.10 14.14
CA ALA A 80 1.26 21.65 13.16
C ALA A 80 0.60 21.84 11.78
N MET A 81 -0.20 20.86 11.33
CA MET A 81 -0.96 20.96 10.09
C MET A 81 -2.00 22.09 10.13
N ASP A 82 -2.75 22.21 11.23
CA ASP A 82 -3.73 23.29 11.41
C ASP A 82 -3.06 24.67 11.36
N GLN A 83 -1.94 24.85 12.07
CA GLN A 83 -1.18 26.11 12.02
C GLN A 83 -0.64 26.41 10.62
N ALA A 84 -0.06 25.41 9.94
CA ALA A 84 0.45 25.57 8.58
C ALA A 84 -0.65 25.97 7.60
N SER A 85 -1.89 25.48 7.78
CA SER A 85 -3.01 25.79 6.90
C SER A 85 -3.38 27.26 6.85
N ARG A 86 -3.04 28.02 7.89
CA ARG A 86 -3.42 29.42 8.07
C ARG A 86 -2.48 30.42 7.40
N HIS A 87 -1.37 29.95 6.81
CA HIS A 87 -0.33 30.81 6.24
C HIS A 87 0.09 30.35 4.85
N TYR A 88 0.49 31.30 4.00
CA TYR A 88 1.19 31.01 2.75
C TYR A 88 2.69 31.10 2.96
N VAL A 89 3.44 30.21 2.32
CA VAL A 89 4.91 30.16 2.35
C VAL A 89 5.45 29.84 0.96
N GLN A 90 6.70 30.23 0.72
CA GLN A 90 7.41 29.79 -0.48
C GLN A 90 7.93 28.36 -0.24
N MET A 91 7.61 27.45 -1.16
CA MET A 91 7.78 26.02 -0.92
C MET A 91 9.24 25.56 -0.88
N ASP A 92 10.14 26.21 -1.64
CA ASP A 92 11.56 25.88 -1.60
C ASP A 92 12.22 26.37 -0.32
N GLU A 93 11.84 27.57 0.16
CA GLU A 93 12.27 28.07 1.47
C GLU A 93 11.80 27.14 2.59
N LEU A 94 10.54 26.70 2.53
CA LEU A 94 9.99 25.78 3.50
C LEU A 94 10.78 24.46 3.49
N MET A 95 10.97 23.86 2.32
CA MET A 95 11.68 22.57 2.25
C MET A 95 13.13 22.69 2.67
N GLU A 96 13.84 23.76 2.31
CA GLU A 96 15.22 24.00 2.75
C GLU A 96 15.31 24.11 4.28
N ALA A 97 14.38 24.85 4.92
CA ALA A 97 14.34 24.99 6.38
C ALA A 97 14.00 23.66 7.08
N VAL A 98 13.00 22.96 6.58
CA VAL A 98 12.59 21.63 7.08
C VAL A 98 13.72 20.62 6.91
N SER A 99 14.41 20.65 5.77
CA SER A 99 15.53 19.75 5.50
C SER A 99 16.68 19.90 6.48
N LYS A 100 17.05 21.14 6.82
CA LYS A 100 18.06 21.41 7.85
C LYS A 100 17.62 20.87 9.20
N ARG A 101 16.35 21.12 9.55
CA ARG A 101 15.81 20.66 10.83
C ARG A 101 15.73 19.13 10.91
N LEU A 102 15.33 18.45 9.83
CA LEU A 102 15.33 16.99 9.75
C LEU A 102 16.76 16.42 9.87
N ALA A 103 17.75 17.05 9.23
CA ALA A 103 19.16 16.64 9.35
C ALA A 103 19.65 16.72 10.82
N GLU A 104 19.32 17.81 11.52
CA GLU A 104 19.64 17.97 12.96
C GLU A 104 18.99 16.87 13.82
N LEU A 105 17.69 16.62 13.61
CA LEU A 105 16.91 15.66 14.41
C LEU A 105 17.35 14.22 14.19
N THR A 106 17.66 13.85 12.94
CA THR A 106 17.92 12.47 12.54
C THR A 106 19.40 12.12 12.43
N GLN A 107 20.28 13.12 12.55
CA GLN A 107 21.73 13.01 12.31
C GLN A 107 22.08 12.48 10.90
N ALA A 108 21.15 12.63 9.94
CA ALA A 108 21.42 12.40 8.53
C ALA A 108 22.06 13.64 7.89
N GLU A 109 22.71 13.49 6.73
CA GLU A 109 23.30 14.63 6.01
C GLU A 109 22.21 15.61 5.54
N TRP A 110 21.06 15.10 5.13
CA TRP A 110 19.90 15.85 4.66
C TRP A 110 18.60 15.07 4.81
N GLY A 111 17.45 15.75 4.84
CA GLY A 111 16.13 15.11 4.84
C GLY A 111 15.11 15.93 4.09
N ILE A 112 14.21 15.30 3.33
CA ILE A 112 13.07 15.95 2.68
C ILE A 112 11.76 15.20 2.98
N VAL A 113 10.65 15.92 2.85
CA VAL A 113 9.32 15.34 2.93
C VAL A 113 8.75 15.12 1.52
N THR A 114 8.15 13.96 1.29
CA THR A 114 7.56 13.53 0.02
C THR A 114 6.10 13.15 0.19
N ALA A 115 5.37 12.92 -0.91
CA ALA A 115 3.99 12.44 -0.87
C ALA A 115 3.92 10.92 -0.58
N GLY A 116 4.38 10.50 0.60
CA GLY A 116 4.54 9.12 1.02
C GLY A 116 5.88 8.50 0.60
N CYS A 117 6.20 7.32 1.15
CA CYS A 117 7.45 6.61 0.83
C CYS A 117 7.51 6.17 -0.64
N ALA A 118 6.38 5.81 -1.26
CA ALA A 118 6.34 5.48 -2.68
C ALA A 118 6.80 6.67 -3.55
N ALA A 119 6.37 7.90 -3.22
CA ALA A 119 6.88 9.10 -3.89
C ALA A 119 8.37 9.35 -3.61
N ALA A 120 8.87 9.00 -2.42
CA ALA A 120 10.30 9.05 -2.12
C ALA A 120 11.10 8.14 -3.06
N ILE A 121 10.64 6.90 -3.29
CA ILE A 121 11.25 5.95 -4.24
C ILE A 121 11.23 6.54 -5.66
N THR A 122 10.08 7.05 -6.12
CA THR A 122 9.94 7.65 -7.46
C THR A 122 10.88 8.84 -7.65
N ASN A 123 10.88 9.80 -6.72
CA ASN A 123 11.69 11.01 -6.80
C ASN A 123 13.20 10.71 -6.69
N ALA A 124 13.58 9.76 -5.82
CA ALA A 124 14.97 9.29 -5.70
C ALA A 124 15.43 8.58 -6.98
N THR A 125 14.57 7.74 -7.59
CA THR A 125 14.88 7.11 -8.88
C THR A 125 15.06 8.16 -9.97
N ALA A 126 14.17 9.16 -10.05
CA ALA A 126 14.27 10.27 -11.00
C ALA A 126 15.58 11.07 -10.80
N ALA A 127 15.97 11.33 -9.54
CA ALA A 127 17.25 11.98 -9.21
C ALA A 127 18.46 11.15 -9.64
N CYS A 128 18.43 9.83 -9.46
CA CYS A 128 19.51 8.93 -9.89
C CYS A 128 19.63 8.82 -11.43
N VAL A 129 18.54 9.04 -12.16
CA VAL A 129 18.49 8.98 -13.64
C VAL A 129 18.79 10.34 -14.25
N ALA A 130 18.09 11.39 -13.84
CA ALA A 130 18.13 12.71 -14.47
C ALA A 130 19.04 13.71 -13.73
N GLY A 131 19.35 13.46 -12.46
CA GLY A 131 20.02 14.42 -11.60
C GLY A 131 19.19 15.69 -11.44
N ALA A 132 19.86 16.83 -11.41
CA ALA A 132 19.25 18.16 -11.40
C ALA A 132 19.25 18.83 -12.80
N ASN A 133 19.39 18.04 -13.87
CA ASN A 133 19.43 18.55 -15.23
C ASN A 133 18.00 18.68 -15.81
N PRO A 134 17.49 19.90 -16.09
CA PRO A 134 16.11 20.10 -16.52
C PRO A 134 15.79 19.44 -17.86
N GLU A 135 16.70 19.35 -18.80
CA GLU A 135 16.48 18.67 -20.07
C GLU A 135 16.26 17.17 -19.86
N ARG A 136 17.06 16.52 -18.99
CA ARG A 136 16.89 15.11 -18.64
C ARG A 136 15.59 14.88 -17.85
N MET A 137 15.24 15.78 -16.91
CA MET A 137 13.99 15.71 -16.17
C MET A 137 12.77 15.72 -17.08
N GLN A 138 12.77 16.58 -18.12
CA GLN A 138 11.66 16.69 -19.06
C GLN A 138 11.55 15.49 -20.00
N ARG A 139 12.58 14.68 -20.12
CA ARG A 139 12.55 13.45 -20.94
C ARG A 139 11.90 12.27 -20.25
N LEU A 140 11.87 12.25 -18.92
CA LEU A 140 11.25 11.15 -18.18
C LEU A 140 9.78 11.00 -18.58
N PRO A 141 9.27 9.77 -18.85
CA PRO A 141 9.90 8.46 -18.67
C PRO A 141 10.67 7.92 -19.89
N ASN A 142 10.98 8.72 -20.92
CA ASN A 142 11.83 8.28 -22.02
C ASN A 142 13.30 8.32 -21.58
N LEU A 143 13.90 7.15 -21.39
CA LEU A 143 15.26 6.97 -20.86
C LEU A 143 16.32 6.70 -21.93
N GLU A 144 16.03 6.92 -23.22
CA GLU A 144 17.02 6.76 -24.27
C GLU A 144 18.25 7.65 -24.02
N GLY A 145 19.44 7.04 -23.93
CA GLY A 145 20.70 7.74 -23.61
C GLY A 145 20.88 8.11 -22.13
N LEU A 146 19.97 7.72 -21.25
CA LEU A 146 20.08 7.89 -19.80
C LEU A 146 20.33 6.54 -19.12
N LYS A 147 20.67 6.58 -17.82
CA LYS A 147 20.65 5.37 -16.98
C LYS A 147 19.21 4.87 -16.89
N ASN A 148 19.01 3.57 -17.07
CA ASN A 148 17.66 2.99 -17.20
C ASN A 148 17.50 1.64 -16.50
N GLU A 149 18.43 1.28 -15.61
CA GLU A 149 18.39 0.03 -14.87
C GLU A 149 18.44 0.28 -13.35
N VAL A 150 17.62 -0.44 -12.60
CA VAL A 150 17.63 -0.49 -11.14
C VAL A 150 17.82 -1.94 -10.71
N ILE A 151 18.85 -2.20 -9.89
CA ILE A 151 19.12 -3.54 -9.37
C ILE A 151 18.26 -3.76 -8.13
N MET A 152 17.58 -4.91 -8.06
CA MET A 152 16.82 -5.36 -6.90
C MET A 152 17.05 -6.84 -6.63
N ALA A 153 17.27 -7.20 -5.37
CA ALA A 153 17.24 -8.60 -4.99
C ALA A 153 15.83 -9.18 -5.13
N LYS A 154 15.72 -10.45 -5.48
CA LYS A 154 14.43 -11.15 -5.62
C LYS A 154 13.57 -11.05 -4.36
N TYR A 155 14.17 -11.11 -3.18
CA TYR A 155 13.47 -10.95 -1.91
C TYR A 155 12.96 -9.53 -1.65
N SER A 156 13.49 -8.53 -2.35
CA SER A 156 13.06 -7.11 -2.26
C SER A 156 11.90 -6.77 -3.21
N ARG A 157 11.57 -7.69 -4.15
CA ARG A 157 10.48 -7.47 -5.11
C ARG A 157 9.13 -7.49 -4.40
N ASN A 158 8.35 -6.42 -4.58
CA ASN A 158 7.03 -6.25 -3.97
C ASN A 158 6.19 -5.26 -4.80
N ASP A 159 4.94 -5.02 -4.39
CA ASP A 159 4.01 -4.12 -5.09
C ASP A 159 4.53 -2.69 -5.24
N TYR A 160 5.38 -2.23 -4.32
CA TYR A 160 5.94 -0.86 -4.32
C TYR A 160 7.07 -0.67 -5.32
N ASP A 161 7.62 -1.74 -5.93
CA ASP A 161 8.62 -1.58 -7.00
C ASP A 161 8.05 -0.85 -8.23
N HIS A 162 6.72 -0.78 -8.32
CA HIS A 162 6.03 0.05 -9.30
C HIS A 162 6.47 1.52 -9.22
N ALA A 163 6.75 2.03 -8.01
CA ALA A 163 7.19 3.41 -7.80
C ALA A 163 8.53 3.72 -8.50
N THR A 164 9.45 2.77 -8.56
CA THR A 164 10.69 2.94 -9.35
C THR A 164 10.46 2.73 -10.84
N ARG A 165 9.61 1.74 -11.23
CA ARG A 165 9.32 1.44 -12.63
C ARG A 165 8.56 2.56 -13.36
N MET A 166 7.79 3.39 -12.63
CA MET A 166 7.10 4.57 -13.19
C MET A 166 8.04 5.51 -13.95
N ILE A 167 9.30 5.59 -13.55
CA ILE A 167 10.32 6.42 -14.20
C ILE A 167 10.72 5.88 -15.59
N GLY A 168 10.33 4.64 -15.91
CA GLY A 168 10.68 3.96 -17.15
C GLY A 168 11.89 3.03 -17.02
N VAL A 169 12.45 2.87 -15.81
CA VAL A 169 13.59 1.97 -15.57
C VAL A 169 13.19 0.51 -15.65
N LYS A 170 14.12 -0.33 -16.08
CA LYS A 170 14.03 -1.78 -16.01
C LYS A 170 14.60 -2.24 -14.67
N VAL A 171 13.87 -3.11 -13.98
CA VAL A 171 14.38 -3.80 -12.79
C VAL A 171 15.25 -4.98 -13.22
N ILE A 172 16.50 -5.00 -12.75
CA ILE A 172 17.44 -6.11 -12.90
C ILE A 172 17.36 -6.92 -11.61
N GLU A 173 16.62 -8.02 -11.66
CA GLU A 173 16.45 -8.93 -10.53
C GLU A 173 17.70 -9.78 -10.33
N ILE A 174 18.19 -9.87 -9.09
CA ILE A 174 19.34 -10.68 -8.69
C ILE A 174 18.97 -11.65 -7.56
N ASN A 175 19.63 -12.81 -7.53
CA ASN A 175 19.34 -13.84 -6.55
C ASN A 175 20.63 -14.46 -5.93
N SER A 176 21.81 -13.97 -6.29
CA SER A 176 23.08 -14.40 -5.76
C SER A 176 24.09 -13.24 -5.65
N TYR A 177 25.17 -13.45 -4.90
CA TYR A 177 26.26 -12.49 -4.81
C TYR A 177 26.97 -12.29 -6.16
N GLU A 178 27.13 -13.34 -6.93
CA GLU A 178 27.76 -13.27 -8.27
C GLU A 178 26.89 -12.43 -9.22
N GLU A 179 25.57 -12.66 -9.22
CA GLU A 179 24.64 -11.84 -10.00
C GLU A 179 24.67 -10.38 -9.56
N LEU A 180 24.75 -10.09 -8.24
CA LEU A 180 24.90 -8.73 -7.73
C LEU A 180 26.14 -8.05 -8.34
N VAL A 181 27.32 -8.68 -8.26
CA VAL A 181 28.58 -8.09 -8.76
C VAL A 181 28.52 -7.84 -10.26
N ASN A 182 27.90 -8.76 -11.03
CA ASN A 182 27.83 -8.72 -12.49
C ASN A 182 26.71 -7.82 -13.02
N ALA A 183 25.72 -7.45 -12.21
CA ALA A 183 24.59 -6.61 -12.62
C ALA A 183 24.98 -5.15 -12.89
N PHE A 184 26.06 -4.66 -12.26
CA PHE A 184 26.47 -3.27 -12.42
C PHE A 184 27.09 -2.99 -13.79
N ASN A 185 26.56 -1.96 -14.47
CA ASN A 185 27.02 -1.49 -15.76
C ASN A 185 26.74 0.02 -15.93
N PRO A 186 27.19 0.69 -17.01
CA PRO A 186 26.98 2.14 -17.18
C PRO A 186 25.52 2.59 -17.19
N ARG A 187 24.54 1.68 -17.41
CA ARG A 187 23.10 1.98 -17.38
C ARG A 187 22.51 1.89 -15.99
N THR A 188 23.23 1.36 -15.00
CA THR A 188 22.73 1.22 -13.63
C THR A 188 22.53 2.59 -12.97
N ALA A 189 21.29 2.92 -12.60
CA ALA A 189 20.92 4.16 -11.95
C ALA A 189 21.08 4.07 -10.42
N MET A 190 20.55 2.99 -9.82
CA MET A 190 20.63 2.74 -8.38
C MET A 190 20.38 1.27 -8.05
N VAL A 191 20.61 0.92 -6.78
CA VAL A 191 20.12 -0.32 -6.16
C VAL A 191 18.95 0.05 -5.26
N LEU A 192 17.85 -0.72 -5.32
CA LEU A 192 16.70 -0.57 -4.43
C LEU A 192 16.58 -1.83 -3.55
N ILE A 193 16.59 -1.63 -2.23
CA ILE A 193 16.47 -2.68 -1.23
C ILE A 193 15.17 -2.45 -0.44
N PHE A 194 14.30 -3.43 -0.39
CA PHE A 194 13.20 -3.47 0.57
C PHE A 194 13.72 -4.04 1.89
N SER A 195 13.67 -3.25 2.95
CA SER A 195 14.12 -3.68 4.25
C SER A 195 13.20 -4.76 4.83
N SER A 196 13.80 -5.90 5.18
CA SER A 196 13.08 -7.08 5.65
C SER A 196 14.08 -8.04 6.32
N PRO A 197 13.62 -9.06 7.08
CA PRO A 197 14.51 -10.09 7.62
C PRO A 197 15.36 -10.81 6.55
N ALA A 198 14.88 -10.89 5.31
CA ALA A 198 15.63 -11.46 4.20
C ALA A 198 16.79 -10.57 3.74
N ALA A 199 16.64 -9.24 3.84
CA ALA A 199 17.70 -8.28 3.52
C ALA A 199 18.86 -8.28 4.52
N GLU A 200 18.64 -8.83 5.72
CA GLU A 200 19.67 -8.95 6.77
C GLU A 200 20.50 -10.23 6.65
N LYS A 201 20.07 -11.18 5.85
CA LYS A 201 20.64 -12.55 5.80
C LYS A 201 21.35 -12.82 4.46
N GLY A 202 22.32 -13.73 4.50
CA GLY A 202 22.96 -14.26 3.29
C GLY A 202 24.13 -13.43 2.76
N PRO A 203 24.74 -13.90 1.65
CA PRO A 203 26.00 -13.36 1.13
C PRO A 203 25.86 -12.03 0.39
N PHE A 204 24.63 -11.60 0.09
CA PHE A 204 24.32 -10.29 -0.51
C PHE A 204 23.25 -9.54 0.31
N ASN A 205 23.43 -9.60 1.64
CA ASN A 205 22.65 -8.79 2.58
C ASN A 205 22.83 -7.30 2.31
N LEU A 206 22.03 -6.46 3.01
CA LEU A 206 22.02 -5.00 2.84
C LEU A 206 23.42 -4.39 2.91
N GLU A 207 24.20 -4.74 3.94
CA GLU A 207 25.53 -4.15 4.14
C GLU A 207 26.52 -4.55 3.02
N THR A 208 26.53 -5.81 2.62
CA THR A 208 27.33 -6.29 1.48
C THR A 208 26.91 -5.62 0.18
N THR A 209 25.61 -5.47 -0.05
CA THR A 209 25.06 -4.80 -1.23
C THR A 209 25.47 -3.32 -1.26
N CYS A 210 25.37 -2.62 -0.13
CA CYS A 210 25.82 -1.22 -0.03
C CYS A 210 27.31 -1.07 -0.32
N ARG A 211 28.15 -1.98 0.20
CA ARG A 211 29.61 -1.98 -0.05
C ARG A 211 29.92 -2.16 -1.54
N VAL A 212 29.32 -3.19 -2.17
CA VAL A 212 29.55 -3.45 -3.63
C VAL A 212 29.07 -2.27 -4.48
N ALA A 213 27.91 -1.71 -4.18
CA ALA A 213 27.36 -0.56 -4.89
C ALA A 213 28.25 0.69 -4.73
N LYS A 214 28.79 0.94 -3.54
CA LYS A 214 29.74 2.02 -3.26
C LYS A 214 31.00 1.90 -4.11
N ASP A 215 31.56 0.69 -4.21
CA ASP A 215 32.76 0.44 -5.04
C ASP A 215 32.50 0.68 -6.54
N LYS A 216 31.25 0.58 -6.97
CA LYS A 216 30.79 0.86 -8.33
C LYS A 216 30.29 2.29 -8.53
N GLY A 217 30.28 3.12 -7.49
CA GLY A 217 29.78 4.50 -7.55
C GLY A 217 28.27 4.59 -7.82
N VAL A 218 27.49 3.57 -7.42
CA VAL A 218 26.05 3.49 -7.63
C VAL A 218 25.32 3.74 -6.30
N PRO A 219 24.35 4.67 -6.22
CA PRO A 219 23.59 4.92 -5.02
C PRO A 219 22.67 3.74 -4.64
N VAL A 220 22.46 3.58 -3.33
CA VAL A 220 21.56 2.58 -2.74
C VAL A 220 20.42 3.29 -2.04
N PHE A 221 19.19 2.96 -2.39
CA PHE A 221 17.98 3.34 -1.67
C PHE A 221 17.48 2.16 -0.84
N VAL A 222 17.22 2.40 0.45
CA VAL A 222 16.56 1.43 1.34
C VAL A 222 15.12 1.88 1.59
N ASP A 223 14.17 1.03 1.21
CA ASP A 223 12.76 1.20 1.57
C ASP A 223 12.52 0.63 2.97
N ALA A 224 12.49 1.52 3.94
CA ALA A 224 12.22 1.27 5.36
C ALA A 224 10.83 1.80 5.78
N ALA A 225 9.87 1.79 4.85
CA ALA A 225 8.57 2.47 5.01
C ALA A 225 7.83 2.11 6.31
N ALA A 226 7.96 0.89 6.81
CA ALA A 226 7.27 0.40 8.00
C ALA A 226 8.17 0.29 9.25
N GLU A 227 9.43 0.69 9.15
CA GLU A 227 10.38 0.55 10.24
C GLU A 227 10.32 1.69 11.26
N ASN A 228 10.76 1.38 12.46
CA ASN A 228 11.10 2.38 13.46
C ASN A 228 12.30 3.20 12.97
N LEU A 229 12.20 4.52 13.10
CA LEU A 229 13.29 5.45 12.77
C LEU A 229 14.40 5.37 13.84
N THR A 230 15.56 4.84 13.48
CA THR A 230 16.74 4.86 14.36
C THR A 230 17.51 6.17 14.20
N ILE A 231 18.09 6.66 15.28
CA ILE A 231 18.90 7.90 15.30
C ILE A 231 20.21 7.63 16.04
N PRO A 232 21.37 7.68 15.37
CA PRO A 232 21.57 7.84 13.93
C PRO A 232 20.92 6.72 13.10
N ASN A 233 20.61 7.01 11.83
CA ASN A 233 19.93 6.05 10.98
C ASN A 233 20.82 4.84 10.65
N ILE A 234 20.38 3.64 11.01
CA ILE A 234 21.16 2.41 10.88
C ILE A 234 21.48 2.06 9.42
N HIS A 235 20.55 2.30 8.49
CA HIS A 235 20.78 1.98 7.08
C HIS A 235 21.82 2.91 6.44
N LEU A 236 21.78 4.22 6.80
CA LEU A 236 22.80 5.18 6.36
C LEU A 236 24.17 4.83 6.95
N GLN A 237 24.23 4.38 8.21
CA GLN A 237 25.48 3.92 8.84
C GLN A 237 26.05 2.68 8.15
N ARG A 238 25.21 1.79 7.65
CA ARG A 238 25.59 0.58 6.89
C ARG A 238 25.94 0.87 5.44
N GLY A 239 25.93 2.13 5.02
CA GLY A 239 26.37 2.56 3.70
C GLY A 239 25.27 2.79 2.67
N ALA A 240 23.99 2.72 3.04
CA ALA A 240 22.90 3.17 2.17
C ALA A 240 23.09 4.67 1.85
N THR A 241 22.75 5.06 0.63
CA THR A 241 22.86 6.45 0.18
C THR A 241 21.61 7.25 0.55
N MET A 242 20.46 6.58 0.54
CA MET A 242 19.13 7.13 0.83
C MET A 242 18.28 6.09 1.56
N VAL A 243 17.42 6.56 2.44
CA VAL A 243 16.42 5.71 3.13
C VAL A 243 15.08 6.41 3.19
N GLY A 244 14.00 5.67 2.89
CA GLY A 244 12.64 6.19 2.86
C GLY A 244 11.75 5.59 3.94
N TYR A 245 10.93 6.45 4.60
CA TYR A 245 9.94 6.09 5.60
C TYR A 245 8.54 6.58 5.21
N SER A 246 7.50 5.86 5.61
CA SER A 246 6.12 6.33 5.48
C SER A 246 5.68 7.10 6.73
N GLY A 247 5.15 8.30 6.55
CA GLY A 247 4.67 9.13 7.66
C GLY A 247 3.47 8.54 8.38
N GLY A 248 2.57 7.90 7.65
CA GLY A 248 1.34 7.29 8.18
C GLY A 248 1.53 5.91 8.79
N LYS A 249 2.71 5.60 9.31
CA LYS A 249 3.01 4.34 10.01
C LYS A 249 3.51 4.62 11.44
N CYS A 250 4.59 4.02 11.90
CA CYS A 250 5.11 4.15 13.27
C CYS A 250 5.38 5.61 13.72
N LEU A 251 5.74 6.48 12.77
CA LEU A 251 5.97 7.90 13.02
C LEU A 251 4.69 8.66 13.40
N ARG A 252 3.50 8.15 13.02
CA ARG A 252 2.19 8.75 13.27
C ARG A 252 2.09 10.20 12.76
N GLY A 253 2.74 10.44 11.61
CA GLY A 253 2.61 11.65 10.82
C GLY A 253 1.39 11.63 9.90
N PRO A 254 1.30 12.57 8.94
CA PRO A 254 0.24 12.55 7.93
C PRO A 254 0.32 11.29 7.07
N GLN A 255 -0.82 10.67 6.76
CA GLN A 255 -0.90 9.44 5.98
C GLN A 255 -0.27 9.57 4.58
N CYS A 256 -0.43 10.70 3.94
CA CYS A 256 0.12 11.00 2.62
C CYS A 256 1.53 11.60 2.66
N ALA A 257 2.20 11.68 3.81
CA ALA A 257 3.59 12.13 3.90
C ALA A 257 4.57 10.96 3.96
N GLY A 258 5.79 11.20 3.48
CA GLY A 258 6.95 10.33 3.61
C GLY A 258 8.18 11.12 4.00
N LEU A 259 9.13 10.46 4.66
CA LEU A 259 10.44 11.01 5.02
C LEU A 259 11.49 10.34 4.15
N LEU A 260 12.32 11.13 3.46
CA LEU A 260 13.48 10.67 2.72
C LEU A 260 14.74 11.30 3.34
N LEU A 261 15.64 10.45 3.84
CA LEU A 261 16.91 10.84 4.46
C LEU A 261 18.09 10.35 3.61
N GLY A 262 19.21 11.06 3.62
CA GLY A 262 20.43 10.60 2.93
C GLY A 262 21.32 11.72 2.43
N LYS A 263 22.01 11.47 1.31
CA LYS A 263 22.95 12.37 0.69
C LYS A 263 22.29 13.65 0.17
N LYS A 264 22.83 14.81 0.58
CA LYS A 264 22.25 16.12 0.32
C LYS A 264 22.03 16.40 -1.17
N ASP A 265 23.02 16.13 -2.00
CA ASP A 265 22.97 16.39 -3.44
C ASP A 265 21.87 15.57 -4.14
N LEU A 266 21.73 14.30 -3.77
CA LEU A 266 20.67 13.43 -4.31
C LEU A 266 19.28 13.84 -3.83
N LEU A 267 19.15 14.24 -2.54
CA LEU A 267 17.87 14.66 -2.00
C LEU A 267 17.44 16.02 -2.57
N GLN A 268 18.37 16.95 -2.79
CA GLN A 268 18.09 18.19 -3.50
C GLN A 268 17.65 17.92 -4.95
N ALA A 269 18.32 17.00 -5.65
CA ALA A 269 17.90 16.57 -6.99
C ALA A 269 16.51 15.90 -6.94
N ALA A 270 16.19 15.09 -5.93
CA ALA A 270 14.88 14.48 -5.74
C ALA A 270 13.77 15.53 -5.52
N TRP A 271 14.07 16.60 -4.75
CA TRP A 271 13.16 17.73 -4.58
C TRP A 271 12.90 18.47 -5.89
N LEU A 272 13.95 18.73 -6.69
CA LEU A 272 13.81 19.37 -8.01
C LEU A 272 13.02 18.51 -9.00
N ASN A 273 13.06 17.19 -8.88
CA ASN A 273 12.27 16.26 -9.68
C ASN A 273 10.81 16.11 -9.20
N SER A 274 10.40 16.79 -8.12
CA SER A 274 9.05 16.73 -7.54
C SER A 274 8.32 18.08 -7.60
N ALA A 275 7.08 18.12 -7.14
CA ALA A 275 6.37 19.37 -6.90
C ALA A 275 7.10 20.21 -5.83
N PRO A 276 7.15 21.57 -5.96
CA PRO A 276 6.36 22.42 -6.86
C PRO A 276 6.89 22.51 -8.29
N HIS A 277 8.05 21.93 -8.59
CA HIS A 277 8.69 22.01 -9.90
C HIS A 277 7.92 21.20 -10.95
N HIS A 278 8.04 21.59 -12.21
CA HIS A 278 7.36 20.95 -13.34
C HIS A 278 8.26 19.85 -13.94
N ALA A 279 8.49 18.80 -13.14
CA ALA A 279 9.24 17.61 -13.50
C ALA A 279 8.33 16.37 -13.39
N PHE A 280 8.87 15.16 -13.53
CA PHE A 280 8.11 13.91 -13.51
C PHE A 280 7.27 13.76 -12.22
N GLY A 281 7.86 14.04 -11.07
CA GLY A 281 7.19 13.95 -9.77
C GLY A 281 6.20 15.09 -9.46
N ARG A 282 5.85 15.95 -10.43
CA ARG A 282 4.88 17.04 -10.22
C ARG A 282 3.52 16.55 -9.77
N SER A 283 3.12 15.37 -10.21
CA SER A 283 1.86 14.71 -9.79
C SER A 283 1.90 14.20 -8.34
N LEU A 284 3.08 14.02 -7.78
CA LEU A 284 3.33 13.54 -6.41
C LEU A 284 3.47 14.72 -5.44
N LYS A 285 2.52 15.65 -5.48
CA LYS A 285 2.55 16.89 -4.69
C LYS A 285 2.36 16.58 -3.19
N VAL A 286 3.27 17.11 -2.36
CA VAL A 286 3.11 17.21 -0.91
C VAL A 286 2.81 18.65 -0.53
N GLY A 287 1.82 18.88 0.33
CA GLY A 287 1.41 20.22 0.78
C GLY A 287 2.23 20.72 1.96
N LYS A 288 2.15 22.02 2.22
CA LYS A 288 2.83 22.63 3.37
C LYS A 288 2.34 22.07 4.71
N GLU A 289 1.07 21.68 4.76
CA GLU A 289 0.45 21.06 5.93
C GLU A 289 1.12 19.71 6.22
N GLU A 290 1.24 18.85 5.22
CA GLU A 290 1.86 17.55 5.34
C GLU A 290 3.36 17.67 5.64
N ILE A 291 4.04 18.67 5.06
CA ILE A 291 5.47 18.92 5.33
C ILE A 291 5.67 19.26 6.79
N MET A 292 4.89 20.22 7.33
CA MET A 292 4.98 20.62 8.74
C MET A 292 4.49 19.53 9.69
N GLY A 293 3.44 18.81 9.30
CA GLY A 293 2.95 17.65 10.06
C GLY A 293 3.99 16.54 10.15
N MET A 294 4.72 16.27 9.05
CA MET A 294 5.80 15.28 9.06
C MET A 294 6.99 15.70 9.91
N LEU A 295 7.39 16.98 9.84
CA LEU A 295 8.42 17.52 10.71
C LEU A 295 8.04 17.36 12.18
N ALA A 296 6.81 17.75 12.55
CA ALA A 296 6.32 17.59 13.92
C ALA A 296 6.30 16.11 14.37
N ALA A 297 5.95 15.20 13.47
CA ALA A 297 5.98 13.76 13.77
C ALA A 297 7.42 13.27 14.07
N VAL A 298 8.42 13.73 13.32
CA VAL A 298 9.82 13.39 13.57
C VAL A 298 10.32 14.04 14.86
N GLU A 299 9.94 15.28 15.15
CA GLU A 299 10.26 15.91 16.44
C GLU A 299 9.65 15.16 17.62
N MET A 300 8.42 14.70 17.48
CA MET A 300 7.76 13.89 18.51
C MET A 300 8.40 12.51 18.64
N TRP A 301 8.85 11.91 17.54
CA TRP A 301 9.57 10.64 17.58
C TRP A 301 10.79 10.70 18.50
N THR A 302 11.55 11.79 18.47
CA THR A 302 12.72 11.98 19.34
C THR A 302 12.38 12.24 20.81
N LYS A 303 11.12 12.57 21.12
CA LYS A 303 10.66 12.93 22.47
C LYS A 303 9.79 11.85 23.13
N ARG A 304 9.22 10.94 22.33
CA ARG A 304 8.34 9.87 22.84
C ARG A 304 9.12 8.89 23.69
N ASP A 305 8.51 8.43 24.76
CA ASP A 305 9.01 7.34 25.60
C ASP A 305 8.60 6.01 24.99
N HIS A 306 9.44 5.49 24.09
CA HIS A 306 9.17 4.24 23.37
C HIS A 306 9.11 3.02 24.30
N ASP A 307 9.84 3.05 25.44
CA ASP A 307 9.78 1.97 26.43
C ASP A 307 8.44 1.97 27.18
N ALA A 308 7.91 3.14 27.51
CA ALA A 308 6.59 3.26 28.11
C ALA A 308 5.48 2.86 27.14
N GLU A 309 5.60 3.20 25.85
CA GLU A 309 4.68 2.73 24.81
C GLU A 309 4.71 1.21 24.69
N TRP A 310 5.87 0.60 24.68
CA TRP A 310 6.04 -0.84 24.63
C TRP A 310 5.36 -1.55 25.80
N LYS A 311 5.63 -1.10 27.03
CA LYS A 311 4.98 -1.64 28.24
C LYS A 311 3.47 -1.50 28.20
N THR A 312 2.97 -0.40 27.64
CA THR A 312 1.54 -0.17 27.44
C THR A 312 0.95 -1.22 26.50
N TRP A 313 1.59 -1.48 25.36
CA TRP A 313 1.17 -2.51 24.42
C TRP A 313 1.17 -3.91 25.05
N GLU A 314 2.23 -4.26 25.78
CA GLU A 314 2.30 -5.55 26.50
C GLU A 314 1.14 -5.68 27.51
N SER A 315 0.82 -4.61 28.25
CA SER A 315 -0.30 -4.62 29.19
C SER A 315 -1.65 -4.84 28.50
N TRP A 316 -1.86 -4.24 27.32
CA TRP A 316 -3.06 -4.44 26.53
C TRP A 316 -3.18 -5.88 26.01
N LEU A 317 -2.09 -6.42 25.51
CA LEU A 317 -2.05 -7.80 25.04
C LEU A 317 -2.28 -8.80 26.17
N ALA A 318 -1.72 -8.55 27.37
CA ALA A 318 -1.97 -9.35 28.56
C ALA A 318 -3.46 -9.36 28.93
N ALA A 319 -4.10 -8.19 28.95
CA ALA A 319 -5.53 -8.09 29.26
C ALA A 319 -6.41 -8.85 28.26
N ILE A 320 -6.05 -8.81 26.94
CA ILE A 320 -6.74 -9.59 25.91
C ILE A 320 -6.51 -11.09 26.14
N SER A 321 -5.27 -11.50 26.38
CA SER A 321 -4.90 -12.89 26.66
C SER A 321 -5.67 -13.46 27.85
N ASP A 322 -5.66 -12.76 28.98
CA ASP A 322 -6.35 -13.15 30.21
C ASP A 322 -7.86 -13.30 30.00
N ARG A 323 -8.43 -12.53 29.09
CA ARG A 323 -9.86 -12.59 28.80
C ARG A 323 -10.23 -13.79 27.93
N VAL A 324 -9.49 -14.01 26.84
CA VAL A 324 -9.83 -15.05 25.85
C VAL A 324 -9.45 -16.46 26.30
N THR A 325 -8.40 -16.61 27.11
CA THR A 325 -7.97 -17.93 27.64
C THR A 325 -8.93 -18.51 28.68
N LYS A 326 -9.92 -17.76 29.14
CA LYS A 326 -11.03 -18.29 29.94
C LYS A 326 -11.95 -19.23 29.15
N ILE A 327 -11.81 -19.24 27.81
CA ILE A 327 -12.56 -20.14 26.93
C ILE A 327 -11.78 -21.44 26.80
N PRO A 328 -12.38 -22.60 27.17
CA PRO A 328 -11.70 -23.90 27.00
C PRO A 328 -11.28 -24.13 25.54
N GLY A 329 -10.04 -24.54 25.36
CA GLY A 329 -9.45 -24.80 24.02
C GLY A 329 -8.88 -23.58 23.32
N VAL A 330 -8.94 -22.38 23.92
CA VAL A 330 -8.24 -21.18 23.43
C VAL A 330 -6.89 -21.04 24.12
N SER A 331 -5.86 -20.80 23.33
CA SER A 331 -4.50 -20.51 23.81
C SER A 331 -3.95 -19.25 23.14
N THR A 332 -2.95 -18.66 23.77
CA THR A 332 -2.29 -17.44 23.26
C THR A 332 -0.79 -17.61 23.17
N GLU A 333 -0.19 -16.89 22.24
CA GLU A 333 1.26 -16.87 22.01
C GLU A 333 1.71 -15.43 21.78
N TYR A 334 2.67 -14.97 22.59
CA TYR A 334 3.33 -13.70 22.38
C TYR A 334 4.42 -13.83 21.32
N ILE A 335 4.36 -12.96 20.32
CA ILE A 335 5.34 -12.92 19.23
C ILE A 335 6.12 -11.62 19.36
N GLN A 336 7.43 -11.73 19.48
CA GLN A 336 8.34 -10.59 19.45
C GLN A 336 8.73 -10.26 18.01
N PRO A 337 8.88 -8.98 17.65
CA PRO A 337 9.30 -8.59 16.30
C PRO A 337 10.74 -9.03 16.03
N GLU A 338 11.00 -9.52 14.82
CA GLU A 338 12.33 -9.96 14.40
C GLU A 338 13.22 -8.82 13.87
N ASP A 339 12.59 -7.72 13.43
CA ASP A 339 13.24 -6.57 12.80
C ASP A 339 12.62 -5.23 13.23
N LEU A 340 12.97 -4.16 12.56
CA LEU A 340 12.44 -2.81 12.82
C LEU A 340 11.08 -2.54 12.18
N SER A 341 10.62 -3.42 11.29
CA SER A 341 9.38 -3.24 10.55
C SER A 341 8.17 -3.62 11.40
N ASN A 342 7.21 -2.71 11.53
CA ASN A 342 6.05 -2.87 12.42
C ASN A 342 6.45 -3.35 13.83
N HIS A 343 7.51 -2.75 14.34
CA HIS A 343 8.22 -3.17 15.55
C HIS A 343 7.37 -2.99 16.81
N ALA A 344 6.60 -4.00 17.14
CA ALA A 344 5.75 -4.08 18.32
C ALA A 344 5.53 -5.55 18.72
N PRO A 345 5.22 -5.87 19.99
CA PRO A 345 4.82 -7.21 20.38
C PRO A 345 3.47 -7.53 19.76
N HIS A 346 3.23 -8.78 19.38
CA HIS A 346 1.95 -9.26 18.86
C HIS A 346 1.40 -10.38 19.73
N LEU A 347 0.06 -10.52 19.75
CA LEU A 347 -0.61 -11.64 20.40
C LEU A 347 -1.33 -12.49 19.37
N ARG A 348 -0.88 -13.73 19.18
CA ARG A 348 -1.59 -14.73 18.39
C ARG A 348 -2.53 -15.51 19.31
N ILE A 349 -3.81 -15.55 18.98
CA ILE A 349 -4.86 -16.29 19.67
C ILE A 349 -5.18 -17.51 18.81
N LYS A 350 -5.09 -18.73 19.37
CA LYS A 350 -5.17 -20.00 18.64
C LYS A 350 -6.26 -20.90 19.23
N TRP A 351 -6.93 -21.65 18.37
CA TRP A 351 -7.92 -22.66 18.74
C TRP A 351 -8.12 -23.69 17.63
N ASP A 352 -8.79 -24.79 17.97
CA ASP A 352 -9.33 -25.73 16.98
C ASP A 352 -10.78 -25.35 16.64
N ALA A 353 -11.03 -25.01 15.40
CA ALA A 353 -12.38 -24.65 14.96
C ALA A 353 -13.38 -25.80 15.04
N LYS A 354 -12.94 -27.07 15.08
CA LYS A 354 -13.82 -28.21 15.36
C LYS A 354 -14.42 -28.14 16.77
N ALA A 355 -13.62 -27.67 17.74
CA ALA A 355 -14.09 -27.53 19.12
C ALA A 355 -14.99 -26.30 19.31
N LEU A 356 -14.65 -25.17 18.71
CA LEU A 356 -15.40 -23.91 18.88
C LEU A 356 -16.40 -23.61 17.76
N ASN A 357 -16.44 -24.45 16.72
CA ASN A 357 -17.31 -24.28 15.56
C ASN A 357 -17.17 -22.92 14.83
N ILE A 358 -15.99 -22.33 14.86
CA ILE A 358 -15.66 -21.08 14.15
C ILE A 358 -14.18 -21.04 13.77
N THR A 359 -13.87 -20.69 12.53
CA THR A 359 -12.51 -20.52 12.04
C THR A 359 -11.98 -19.10 12.29
N GLY A 360 -10.66 -18.90 12.19
CA GLY A 360 -10.08 -17.56 12.35
C GLY A 360 -10.51 -16.58 11.28
N THR A 361 -10.72 -17.05 10.04
CA THR A 361 -11.25 -16.19 8.97
C THR A 361 -12.69 -15.77 9.23
N GLU A 362 -13.52 -16.66 9.82
CA GLU A 362 -14.89 -16.34 10.22
C GLU A 362 -14.94 -15.39 11.42
N VAL A 363 -14.05 -15.55 12.42
CA VAL A 363 -13.88 -14.59 13.51
C VAL A 363 -13.51 -13.22 12.99
N SER A 364 -12.49 -13.14 12.11
CA SER A 364 -12.05 -11.88 11.50
C SER A 364 -13.18 -11.19 10.74
N LYS A 365 -13.95 -11.96 9.96
CA LYS A 365 -15.12 -11.45 9.23
C LYS A 365 -16.22 -10.96 10.17
N THR A 366 -16.56 -11.74 11.18
CA THR A 366 -17.62 -11.39 12.16
C THR A 366 -17.29 -10.10 12.89
N LEU A 367 -16.03 -9.91 13.31
CA LEU A 367 -15.56 -8.69 13.96
C LEU A 367 -15.53 -7.49 13.01
N ALA A 368 -15.13 -7.71 11.74
CA ALA A 368 -15.10 -6.65 10.73
C ALA A 368 -16.52 -6.18 10.32
N ASP A 369 -17.51 -7.07 10.35
CA ASP A 369 -18.91 -6.75 10.04
C ASP A 369 -19.69 -6.27 11.29
N GLY A 370 -19.17 -6.53 12.48
CA GLY A 370 -19.80 -6.26 13.77
C GLY A 370 -19.91 -4.78 14.17
N SER A 371 -20.47 -4.57 15.36
CA SER A 371 -20.50 -3.25 16.03
C SER A 371 -20.12 -3.47 17.51
N PRO A 372 -18.98 -2.93 17.97
CA PRO A 372 -17.99 -2.14 17.20
C PRO A 372 -17.34 -2.94 16.08
N ARG A 373 -16.85 -2.23 15.08
CA ARG A 373 -16.13 -2.79 13.93
C ARG A 373 -14.66 -2.97 14.28
N ILE A 374 -14.13 -4.21 14.23
CA ILE A 374 -12.75 -4.50 14.67
C ILE A 374 -12.01 -5.23 13.53
N PHE A 375 -10.83 -4.73 13.17
CA PHE A 375 -9.98 -5.36 12.18
C PHE A 375 -8.80 -6.08 12.85
N MET A 376 -8.69 -7.39 12.57
CA MET A 376 -7.64 -8.27 13.10
C MET A 376 -6.58 -8.56 12.04
N ALA A 377 -5.37 -8.91 12.49
CA ALA A 377 -4.31 -9.42 11.64
C ALA A 377 -4.30 -10.97 11.61
N GLY A 378 -3.57 -11.55 10.64
CA GLY A 378 -3.13 -12.95 10.64
C GLY A 378 -4.21 -14.00 10.84
N ALA A 379 -5.42 -13.79 10.31
CA ALA A 379 -6.50 -14.76 10.41
C ALA A 379 -6.19 -16.01 9.60
N THR A 380 -6.27 -17.18 10.22
CA THR A 380 -6.06 -18.51 9.61
C THR A 380 -7.25 -19.43 9.88
N GLY A 381 -7.30 -20.53 9.15
CA GLY A 381 -8.39 -21.51 9.23
C GLY A 381 -9.50 -21.20 8.23
N ARG A 382 -9.93 -22.24 7.51
CA ARG A 382 -10.99 -22.19 6.50
C ARG A 382 -11.74 -23.51 6.46
N ARG A 383 -13.05 -23.45 6.44
CA ARG A 383 -13.90 -24.64 6.25
C ARG A 383 -13.80 -25.19 4.81
N PRO A 384 -13.91 -26.50 4.64
CA PRO A 384 -14.02 -27.52 5.70
C PRO A 384 -12.66 -28.05 6.18
N ASP A 385 -11.55 -27.76 5.50
CA ASP A 385 -10.30 -28.55 5.58
C ASP A 385 -9.31 -28.00 6.58
N GLU A 386 -9.21 -26.67 6.74
CA GLU A 386 -8.24 -26.01 7.61
C GLU A 386 -8.89 -25.59 8.92
N MET A 387 -8.93 -26.48 9.91
CA MET A 387 -9.62 -26.21 11.17
C MET A 387 -8.71 -25.63 12.26
N ALA A 388 -7.38 -25.76 12.15
CA ALA A 388 -6.44 -25.04 13.01
C ALA A 388 -6.55 -23.53 12.74
N SER A 389 -7.01 -22.79 13.73
CA SER A 389 -7.46 -21.42 13.55
C SER A 389 -6.74 -20.44 14.44
N SER A 390 -6.46 -19.26 13.93
CA SER A 390 -5.91 -18.16 14.72
C SER A 390 -6.32 -16.80 14.20
N VAL A 391 -6.22 -15.81 15.08
CA VAL A 391 -6.18 -14.38 14.75
C VAL A 391 -5.03 -13.73 15.52
N THR A 392 -4.51 -12.62 15.01
CA THR A 392 -3.40 -11.90 15.65
C THR A 392 -3.83 -10.48 15.97
N VAL A 393 -3.48 -10.01 17.16
CA VAL A 393 -3.64 -8.63 17.62
C VAL A 393 -2.30 -7.92 17.50
N MET A 394 -2.28 -6.83 16.77
CA MET A 394 -1.16 -5.88 16.68
C MET A 394 -1.55 -4.60 17.44
N PRO A 395 -0.92 -4.29 18.59
CA PRO A 395 -1.44 -3.28 19.50
C PRO A 395 -1.04 -1.84 19.16
N TYR A 396 0.02 -1.63 18.37
CA TYR A 396 0.68 -0.34 18.21
C TYR A 396 -0.16 0.74 17.50
N MET A 397 -1.30 0.36 16.90
CA MET A 397 -2.29 1.31 16.33
C MET A 397 -3.60 1.33 17.11
N MET A 398 -3.70 0.59 18.22
CA MET A 398 -4.85 0.66 19.11
C MET A 398 -4.83 1.96 19.92
N MET A 399 -6.00 2.47 20.23
CA MET A 399 -6.17 3.62 21.12
C MET A 399 -6.45 3.17 22.56
N PRO A 400 -6.22 4.04 23.57
CA PRO A 400 -6.56 3.73 24.96
C PRO A 400 -8.02 3.28 25.09
N GLY A 401 -8.23 2.08 25.64
CA GLY A 401 -9.56 1.47 25.80
C GLY A 401 -9.90 0.42 24.73
N ASP A 402 -9.33 0.49 23.54
CA ASP A 402 -9.61 -0.45 22.44
C ASP A 402 -9.34 -1.91 22.82
N HIS A 403 -8.31 -2.16 23.63
CA HIS A 403 -7.96 -3.50 24.10
C HIS A 403 -9.08 -4.18 24.89
N LYS A 404 -9.85 -3.41 25.70
CA LYS A 404 -10.98 -3.94 26.46
C LYS A 404 -12.13 -4.34 25.53
N ILE A 405 -12.43 -3.46 24.58
CA ILE A 405 -13.49 -3.69 23.58
C ILE A 405 -13.13 -4.90 22.70
N ALA A 406 -11.88 -4.97 22.23
CA ALA A 406 -11.39 -6.09 21.42
C ALA A 406 -11.40 -7.42 22.20
N ALA A 407 -10.99 -7.40 23.49
CA ALA A 407 -11.02 -8.57 24.36
C ALA A 407 -12.43 -9.10 24.57
N ASP A 408 -13.39 -8.23 24.86
CA ASP A 408 -14.79 -8.62 25.07
C ASP A 408 -15.45 -9.11 23.79
N ALA A 409 -15.22 -8.45 22.66
CA ALA A 409 -15.74 -8.89 21.37
C ALA A 409 -15.19 -10.25 20.96
N LEU A 410 -13.88 -10.48 21.10
CA LEU A 410 -13.25 -11.79 20.86
C LEU A 410 -13.83 -12.86 21.79
N PHE A 411 -13.95 -12.57 23.08
CA PHE A 411 -14.54 -13.49 24.05
C PHE A 411 -15.98 -13.86 23.65
N GLN A 412 -16.79 -12.89 23.28
CA GLN A 412 -18.19 -13.13 22.88
C GLN A 412 -18.29 -14.01 21.63
N VAL A 413 -17.52 -13.66 20.57
CA VAL A 413 -17.56 -14.40 19.30
C VAL A 413 -17.04 -15.83 19.47
N LEU A 414 -15.98 -16.04 20.26
CA LEU A 414 -15.41 -17.37 20.49
C LEU A 414 -16.26 -18.23 21.45
N SER A 415 -16.94 -17.62 22.45
CA SER A 415 -17.80 -18.33 23.39
C SER A 415 -19.17 -18.68 22.84
N LYS A 416 -19.69 -17.83 21.93
CA LYS A 416 -21.00 -17.97 21.30
C LYS A 416 -20.90 -17.64 19.81
N PRO A 417 -20.24 -18.49 19.02
CA PRO A 417 -20.02 -18.22 17.62
C PRO A 417 -21.35 -18.15 16.86
N PRO A 418 -21.46 -17.26 15.86
CA PRO A 418 -22.53 -17.34 14.87
C PRO A 418 -22.52 -18.71 14.20
N LYS A 419 -23.68 -19.13 13.72
CA LYS A 419 -23.78 -20.40 12.98
C LYS A 419 -23.15 -20.24 11.60
N PHE A 420 -22.10 -21.01 11.35
CA PHE A 420 -21.49 -21.16 10.05
C PHE A 420 -21.74 -22.58 9.55
N GLU A 421 -22.03 -22.72 8.26
CA GLU A 421 -22.25 -24.01 7.61
C GLU A 421 -21.09 -24.29 6.66
N ASP A 422 -20.72 -25.56 6.57
CA ASP A 422 -19.76 -25.98 5.55
C ASP A 422 -20.33 -25.70 4.16
N PRO A 423 -19.49 -25.33 3.18
CA PRO A 423 -19.94 -25.14 1.81
C PRO A 423 -20.66 -26.38 1.30
N VAL A 424 -21.87 -26.22 0.80
CA VAL A 424 -22.60 -27.33 0.16
C VAL A 424 -21.90 -27.68 -1.14
N ILE A 425 -21.37 -28.89 -1.21
CA ILE A 425 -20.81 -29.43 -2.44
C ILE A 425 -21.98 -30.01 -3.25
N PRO A 426 -22.25 -29.52 -4.48
CA PRO A 426 -23.32 -30.04 -5.30
C PRO A 426 -23.18 -31.53 -5.55
N SER A 427 -24.26 -32.27 -5.40
CA SER A 427 -24.32 -33.71 -5.73
C SER A 427 -24.50 -33.91 -7.23
N GLY A 428 -23.85 -34.94 -7.80
CA GLY A 428 -23.92 -35.27 -9.21
C GLY A 428 -22.55 -35.58 -9.81
N ALA A 429 -22.58 -36.17 -11.01
CA ALA A 429 -21.34 -36.39 -11.76
C ALA A 429 -20.73 -35.03 -12.15
N PRO A 430 -19.39 -34.85 -12.00
CA PRO A 430 -18.74 -33.62 -12.41
C PRO A 430 -18.87 -33.38 -13.92
N GLY A 431 -19.20 -32.17 -14.30
CA GLY A 431 -19.21 -31.75 -15.70
C GLY A 431 -17.86 -32.03 -16.38
N LYS A 432 -17.88 -32.36 -17.66
CA LYS A 432 -16.66 -32.58 -18.45
C LYS A 432 -16.18 -31.24 -18.98
N ILE A 433 -15.03 -30.75 -18.46
CA ILE A 433 -14.49 -29.44 -18.82
C ILE A 433 -13.00 -29.47 -19.20
N ALA A 434 -12.45 -30.68 -19.40
CA ALA A 434 -11.11 -30.79 -19.95
C ALA A 434 -11.07 -30.24 -21.38
N GLY A 435 -10.05 -29.43 -21.69
CA GLY A 435 -9.89 -28.83 -23.02
C GLY A 435 -9.36 -27.40 -22.95
N VAL A 436 -9.42 -26.73 -24.10
CA VAL A 436 -9.00 -25.34 -24.26
C VAL A 436 -10.24 -24.45 -24.29
N TRP A 437 -10.27 -23.43 -23.47
CA TRP A 437 -11.40 -22.52 -23.34
C TRP A 437 -10.98 -21.08 -23.68
N HIS A 438 -11.71 -20.46 -24.59
CA HIS A 438 -11.60 -19.02 -24.85
C HIS A 438 -12.47 -18.26 -23.85
N VAL A 439 -11.86 -17.39 -23.06
CA VAL A 439 -12.48 -16.73 -21.92
C VAL A 439 -12.52 -15.23 -22.17
N LYS A 440 -13.70 -14.63 -22.02
CA LYS A 440 -13.88 -13.19 -22.04
C LYS A 440 -14.20 -12.71 -20.64
N LEU A 441 -13.40 -11.77 -20.12
CA LEU A 441 -13.69 -11.04 -18.88
C LEU A 441 -14.35 -9.71 -19.22
N THR A 442 -15.35 -9.33 -18.43
CA THR A 442 -15.98 -8.01 -18.51
C THR A 442 -15.76 -7.30 -17.17
N TYR A 443 -14.90 -6.30 -17.20
CA TYR A 443 -14.54 -5.46 -16.04
C TYR A 443 -15.55 -4.32 -15.87
N VAL A 444 -15.39 -3.52 -14.81
CA VAL A 444 -16.18 -2.29 -14.62
C VAL A 444 -16.05 -1.36 -15.83
N VAL A 445 -14.85 -1.33 -16.45
CA VAL A 445 -14.58 -0.63 -17.71
C VAL A 445 -13.69 -1.52 -18.58
N GLY A 446 -14.17 -1.83 -19.78
CA GLY A 446 -13.43 -2.64 -20.75
C GLY A 446 -13.62 -4.16 -20.58
N THR A 447 -13.00 -4.88 -21.48
CA THR A 447 -13.00 -6.36 -21.54
C THR A 447 -11.59 -6.88 -21.72
N GLY A 448 -11.33 -8.12 -21.29
CA GLY A 448 -10.08 -8.83 -21.53
C GLY A 448 -10.33 -10.21 -22.16
N THR A 449 -9.37 -10.68 -22.95
CA THR A 449 -9.41 -12.02 -23.55
C THR A 449 -8.37 -12.90 -22.88
N HIS A 450 -8.83 -14.00 -22.29
CA HIS A 450 -7.99 -14.98 -21.61
C HIS A 450 -8.22 -16.38 -22.22
N ARG A 451 -7.37 -17.33 -21.83
CA ARG A 451 -7.50 -18.73 -22.24
C ARG A 451 -7.24 -19.64 -21.04
N PHE A 452 -8.09 -20.65 -20.88
CA PHE A 452 -7.84 -21.74 -19.94
C PHE A 452 -7.47 -22.99 -20.71
N ILE A 453 -6.39 -23.65 -20.30
CA ILE A 453 -6.02 -25.00 -20.74
C ILE A 453 -6.26 -25.89 -19.55
N VAL A 454 -7.33 -26.68 -19.59
CA VAL A 454 -7.85 -27.43 -18.43
C VAL A 454 -7.61 -28.92 -18.59
N GLU A 455 -6.96 -29.51 -17.62
CA GLU A 455 -6.89 -30.95 -17.37
C GLU A 455 -7.84 -31.29 -16.23
N GLN A 456 -8.53 -32.43 -16.35
CA GLN A 456 -9.51 -32.87 -15.36
C GLN A 456 -9.26 -34.31 -14.92
N ASN A 457 -9.23 -34.52 -13.59
CA ASN A 457 -9.21 -35.83 -12.97
C ASN A 457 -10.34 -35.93 -11.94
N GLY A 458 -11.44 -36.56 -12.34
CA GLY A 458 -12.69 -36.56 -11.55
C GLY A 458 -13.21 -35.14 -11.35
N SER A 459 -13.32 -34.70 -10.11
CA SER A 459 -13.70 -33.31 -9.77
C SER A 459 -12.51 -32.35 -9.70
N ALA A 460 -11.27 -32.83 -9.67
CA ALA A 460 -10.09 -31.99 -9.58
C ALA A 460 -9.70 -31.44 -10.94
N LEU A 461 -9.31 -30.16 -10.95
CA LEU A 461 -8.91 -29.42 -12.14
C LEU A 461 -7.50 -28.87 -11.97
N SER A 462 -6.71 -28.98 -13.02
CA SER A 462 -5.38 -28.39 -13.13
C SER A 462 -5.19 -27.82 -14.53
N GLY A 463 -4.13 -27.03 -14.72
CA GLY A 463 -3.81 -26.54 -16.04
C GLY A 463 -3.15 -25.16 -16.04
N LEU A 464 -3.38 -24.41 -17.11
CA LEU A 464 -2.80 -23.09 -17.35
C LEU A 464 -3.90 -22.05 -17.56
N HIS A 465 -3.71 -20.88 -16.97
CA HIS A 465 -4.49 -19.68 -17.25
C HIS A 465 -3.59 -18.69 -17.97
N GLU A 466 -3.91 -18.39 -19.21
CA GLU A 466 -3.23 -17.38 -20.02
C GLU A 466 -4.10 -16.12 -20.07
N GLY A 467 -3.59 -15.01 -19.58
CA GLY A 467 -4.17 -13.68 -19.75
C GLY A 467 -3.56 -12.96 -20.96
N GLU A 468 -3.93 -11.70 -21.17
CA GLU A 468 -3.42 -10.90 -22.30
C GLU A 468 -1.92 -10.65 -22.22
N TYR A 469 -1.34 -10.56 -21.02
CA TYR A 469 0.06 -10.19 -20.80
C TYR A 469 0.81 -11.16 -19.89
N PHE A 470 0.09 -11.88 -19.05
CA PHE A 470 0.66 -12.75 -18.02
C PHE A 470 -0.03 -14.11 -18.03
N HIS A 471 0.64 -15.10 -17.50
CA HIS A 471 0.10 -16.45 -17.35
C HIS A 471 0.41 -17.00 -15.96
N GLY A 472 -0.35 -18.02 -15.56
CA GLY A 472 -0.16 -18.70 -14.29
C GLY A 472 -0.83 -20.07 -14.27
N ASN A 473 -0.44 -20.89 -13.32
CA ASN A 473 -1.08 -22.18 -13.11
C ASN A 473 -2.54 -22.00 -12.71
N LEU A 474 -3.41 -22.81 -13.29
CA LEU A 474 -4.81 -22.91 -12.94
C LEU A 474 -5.03 -24.17 -12.10
N ARG A 475 -5.75 -24.03 -11.00
CA ARG A 475 -6.21 -25.13 -10.15
C ARG A 475 -7.66 -24.90 -9.78
N GLY A 476 -8.39 -25.99 -9.57
CA GLY A 476 -9.78 -25.82 -9.18
C GLY A 476 -10.53 -27.12 -9.00
N THR A 477 -11.85 -27.00 -8.94
CA THR A 477 -12.77 -28.14 -8.83
C THR A 477 -14.00 -27.91 -9.69
N VAL A 478 -14.60 -29.02 -10.15
CA VAL A 478 -15.94 -29.05 -10.73
C VAL A 478 -16.79 -30.05 -9.95
N HIS A 479 -17.96 -29.61 -9.50
CA HIS A 479 -18.96 -30.45 -8.81
C HIS A 479 -20.31 -30.26 -9.49
N ALA A 480 -20.85 -31.33 -10.06
CA ALA A 480 -21.98 -31.26 -10.99
C ALA A 480 -21.69 -30.22 -12.10
N ASP A 481 -22.44 -29.14 -12.16
CA ASP A 481 -22.28 -28.03 -13.10
C ASP A 481 -21.50 -26.84 -12.53
N GLN A 482 -21.13 -26.84 -11.23
CA GLN A 482 -20.43 -25.74 -10.61
C GLN A 482 -18.91 -25.87 -10.76
N VAL A 483 -18.28 -24.82 -11.25
CA VAL A 483 -16.83 -24.72 -11.43
C VAL A 483 -16.24 -23.66 -10.52
N ARG A 484 -15.07 -23.93 -9.96
CA ARG A 484 -14.26 -22.96 -9.24
C ARG A 484 -12.81 -23.13 -9.63
N PHE A 485 -12.19 -22.03 -10.08
CA PHE A 485 -10.77 -22.00 -10.42
C PHE A 485 -10.04 -20.94 -9.58
N THR A 486 -8.80 -21.20 -9.30
CA THR A 486 -7.86 -20.21 -8.76
C THR A 486 -6.64 -20.14 -9.66
N SER A 487 -6.14 -18.94 -9.88
CA SER A 487 -4.92 -18.70 -10.63
C SER A 487 -4.18 -17.48 -10.06
N SER A 488 -2.87 -17.45 -10.23
CA SER A 488 -2.03 -16.33 -9.82
C SER A 488 -1.01 -16.04 -10.91
N HIS A 489 -0.98 -14.78 -11.36
CA HIS A 489 -0.04 -14.30 -12.37
C HIS A 489 0.96 -13.34 -11.74
N ARG A 490 2.25 -13.60 -11.88
CA ARG A 490 3.28 -12.67 -11.45
C ARG A 490 3.46 -11.58 -12.49
N ALA A 491 3.24 -10.33 -12.07
CA ALA A 491 3.47 -9.10 -12.84
C ALA A 491 4.53 -8.27 -12.12
N GLU A 492 5.81 -8.45 -12.47
CA GLU A 492 6.93 -7.81 -11.78
C GLU A 492 6.96 -8.17 -10.27
N GLY A 493 6.91 -7.18 -9.36
CA GLY A 493 6.83 -7.40 -7.91
C GLY A 493 5.44 -7.78 -7.39
N THR A 494 4.40 -7.62 -8.22
CA THR A 494 3.01 -7.87 -7.84
C THR A 494 2.54 -9.26 -8.28
N VAL A 495 1.61 -9.84 -7.52
CA VAL A 495 0.92 -11.08 -7.88
C VAL A 495 -0.57 -10.79 -8.07
N LEU A 496 -1.05 -10.96 -9.31
CA LEU A 496 -2.46 -10.84 -9.65
C LEU A 496 -3.17 -12.14 -9.29
N HIS A 497 -4.17 -12.07 -8.43
CA HIS A 497 -4.95 -13.23 -7.98
C HIS A 497 -6.31 -13.26 -8.67
N TYR A 498 -6.68 -14.42 -9.20
CA TYR A 498 -7.97 -14.67 -9.82
C TYR A 498 -8.67 -15.81 -9.09
N ILE A 499 -9.91 -15.58 -8.68
CA ILE A 499 -10.79 -16.62 -8.12
C ILE A 499 -12.07 -16.62 -8.95
N PHE A 500 -12.16 -17.54 -9.90
CA PHE A 500 -13.33 -17.74 -10.76
C PHE A 500 -14.34 -18.66 -10.06
N ALA A 501 -15.60 -18.30 -10.13
CA ALA A 501 -16.73 -19.12 -9.71
C ALA A 501 -17.82 -19.01 -10.76
N GLY A 502 -18.42 -20.13 -11.14
CA GLY A 502 -19.46 -20.14 -12.19
C GLY A 502 -20.03 -21.51 -12.44
N ASN A 503 -20.79 -21.62 -13.53
CA ASN A 503 -21.41 -22.86 -13.96
C ASN A 503 -20.95 -23.24 -15.35
N VAL A 504 -20.96 -24.56 -15.62
CA VAL A 504 -20.72 -25.14 -16.96
C VAL A 504 -22.05 -25.64 -17.55
N SER A 505 -22.26 -25.38 -18.83
CA SER A 505 -23.38 -25.87 -19.59
C SER A 505 -22.93 -26.26 -21.00
N GLY A 506 -22.70 -27.57 -21.24
CA GLY A 506 -22.10 -28.03 -22.48
C GLY A 506 -20.74 -27.39 -22.74
N ASP A 507 -20.62 -26.72 -23.88
CA ASP A 507 -19.39 -26.07 -24.35
C ASP A 507 -19.26 -24.61 -23.89
N THR A 508 -20.04 -24.21 -22.87
CA THR A 508 -20.00 -22.86 -22.31
C THR A 508 -19.80 -22.87 -20.79
N MET A 509 -19.09 -21.87 -20.27
CA MET A 509 -19.04 -21.57 -18.85
C MET A 509 -19.25 -20.07 -18.63
N SER A 510 -19.84 -19.71 -17.49
CA SER A 510 -19.98 -18.29 -17.12
C SER A 510 -20.07 -18.13 -15.60
N GLY A 511 -19.77 -16.91 -15.15
CA GLY A 511 -19.85 -16.60 -13.74
C GLY A 511 -19.20 -15.28 -13.32
N SER A 512 -18.71 -15.24 -12.10
CA SER A 512 -17.98 -14.09 -11.54
C SER A 512 -16.53 -14.47 -11.23
N VAL A 513 -15.65 -13.46 -11.26
CA VAL A 513 -14.26 -13.59 -10.86
C VAL A 513 -13.90 -12.50 -9.86
N SER A 514 -13.28 -12.89 -8.74
CA SER A 514 -12.62 -11.95 -7.84
C SER A 514 -11.22 -11.67 -8.35
N LEU A 515 -10.86 -10.40 -8.42
CA LEU A 515 -9.57 -9.88 -8.86
C LEU A 515 -8.73 -9.38 -7.67
N GLY A 516 -9.05 -9.85 -6.45
CA GLY A 516 -8.40 -9.39 -5.22
C GLY A 516 -8.70 -7.91 -4.93
N GLU A 517 -7.68 -7.11 -4.73
CA GLU A 517 -7.82 -5.66 -4.45
C GLU A 517 -8.40 -4.85 -5.63
N TYR A 518 -8.41 -5.40 -6.84
CA TYR A 518 -8.96 -4.77 -8.04
C TYR A 518 -10.46 -5.02 -8.23
N GLY A 519 -11.12 -5.63 -7.24
CA GLY A 519 -12.57 -5.83 -7.23
C GLY A 519 -13.03 -7.11 -7.92
N THR A 520 -14.12 -7.04 -8.70
CA THR A 520 -14.75 -8.19 -9.35
C THR A 520 -15.04 -7.91 -10.82
N ALA A 521 -15.10 -8.99 -11.61
CA ALA A 521 -15.55 -8.95 -12.99
C ALA A 521 -16.52 -10.13 -13.27
N THR A 522 -17.22 -10.11 -14.39
CA THR A 522 -17.92 -11.28 -14.93
C THR A 522 -17.06 -11.94 -15.99
N TRP A 523 -17.28 -13.25 -16.20
CA TRP A 523 -16.59 -13.99 -17.23
C TRP A 523 -17.52 -14.96 -17.96
N GLU A 524 -17.20 -15.16 -19.23
CA GLU A 524 -17.84 -16.12 -20.12
C GLU A 524 -16.73 -16.90 -20.83
N ALA A 525 -16.92 -18.19 -21.05
CA ALA A 525 -15.97 -19.04 -21.75
C ALA A 525 -16.65 -19.99 -22.72
N HIS A 526 -15.97 -20.25 -23.84
CA HIS A 526 -16.39 -21.20 -24.87
C HIS A 526 -15.29 -22.22 -25.11
N LEU A 527 -15.66 -23.50 -25.14
CA LEU A 527 -14.76 -24.61 -25.46
C LEU A 527 -14.30 -24.49 -26.91
N GLU A 528 -12.99 -24.62 -27.15
CA GLU A 528 -12.45 -24.66 -28.49
C GLU A 528 -12.92 -25.95 -29.21
N SER A 529 -13.66 -25.78 -30.29
CA SER A 529 -14.07 -26.89 -31.14
C SER A 529 -12.91 -27.30 -32.03
N PHE A 530 -12.33 -28.46 -31.80
CA PHE A 530 -11.44 -29.04 -32.80
C PHE A 530 -12.30 -29.49 -34.00
N SER A 531 -12.22 -28.74 -35.11
CA SER A 531 -12.72 -29.26 -36.39
C SER A 531 -11.90 -30.51 -36.73
N SER A 532 -12.55 -31.67 -36.66
CA SER A 532 -12.02 -32.99 -37.05
C SER A 532 -11.62 -33.03 -38.52
#